data_9e7adebc659bf2eec138b872bb65980b
#
_entry.id   9e7adebc659bf2eec138b872bb65980b
#
_cell.length_a   1.000
_cell.length_b   1.000
_cell.length_c   1.000
_cell.angle_alpha   90.00
_cell.angle_beta   90.00
_cell.angle_gamma   90.00
#
_symmetry.space_group_name_H-M   'P 1'
#
loop_
_entity.id
_entity.type
_entity.pdbx_description
1 polymer ?
#
loop_
_entity_poly.entity_id
_entity_poly.type
_entity_poly.pdbx_seq_one_letter_code
_entity_poly.pdbx_strand_id
1 'polypeptide(L)'
;MSSAVFSLHLRVKPAVLIDARNITPDRFAGRELSELRNIVVLEGGRKTRLSELFDIDGPEKAPSDPGQVTIVFETGSDKLCFIGYRMSKGRIVVKGDAGHLVGYRMRGGSIVVEGSARDYVGAKMRDGTIEVYGSVGHRVGGKLPGEKPGKGMKGGTIAVRGNAGSEAGFGMERGVIIIEGSAGNLVGADMLGGSVVVKGDCGLYPGAGMSGGRVVVGGRVGAILPSFYADSMVPSISVRGIKLDKPFMLFIGDVVVGGKGLLYVSYDDNRELLSYYKSLIEEEGVEV
;
A
#
# COMPACT_ATOMS: atom_id res chain seq x y z
N MET A 1 -21.83 4.17 20.36
CA MET A 1 -22.74 3.34 19.53
C MET A 1 -21.99 2.09 19.16
N SER A 2 -22.54 0.89 19.40
CA SER A 2 -21.87 -0.38 19.12
C SER A 2 -21.78 -0.60 17.61
N SER A 3 -20.58 -0.99 17.13
CA SER A 3 -20.34 -1.40 15.75
C SER A 3 -21.04 -2.74 15.50
N ALA A 4 -21.77 -2.86 14.39
CA ALA A 4 -22.33 -4.12 13.93
C ALA A 4 -21.26 -4.93 13.22
N VAL A 5 -21.03 -6.16 13.67
CA VAL A 5 -20.04 -7.07 13.10
C VAL A 5 -20.75 -8.15 12.29
N PHE A 6 -20.28 -8.33 11.05
CA PHE A 6 -20.70 -9.41 10.15
C PHE A 6 -19.50 -10.32 9.91
N SER A 7 -19.59 -11.56 10.35
CA SER A 7 -18.57 -12.60 10.13
C SER A 7 -18.92 -13.44 8.91
N LEU A 8 -17.95 -13.60 8.03
CA LEU A 8 -18.04 -14.36 6.77
C LEU A 8 -17.10 -15.57 6.83
N HIS A 9 -17.66 -16.75 6.93
CA HIS A 9 -16.94 -18.02 6.96
C HIS A 9 -16.99 -18.66 5.58
N LEU A 10 -15.85 -18.85 4.93
CA LEU A 10 -15.77 -19.59 3.67
C LEU A 10 -16.27 -21.02 3.85
N ARG A 11 -17.26 -21.44 3.08
CA ARG A 11 -17.80 -22.81 3.10
C ARG A 11 -16.81 -23.81 2.55
N VAL A 12 -16.07 -23.41 1.51
CA VAL A 12 -15.06 -24.24 0.85
C VAL A 12 -13.88 -23.37 0.46
N LYS A 13 -12.66 -23.91 0.52
CA LYS A 13 -11.47 -23.21 0.02
C LYS A 13 -11.63 -22.95 -1.48
N PRO A 14 -11.58 -21.67 -1.92
CA PRO A 14 -11.84 -21.34 -3.31
C PRO A 14 -10.71 -21.84 -4.23
N ALA A 15 -11.08 -22.50 -5.31
CA ALA A 15 -10.14 -22.93 -6.36
C ALA A 15 -9.82 -21.82 -7.35
N VAL A 16 -10.75 -20.86 -7.53
CA VAL A 16 -10.64 -19.75 -8.47
C VAL A 16 -10.78 -18.41 -7.75
N LEU A 17 -10.48 -17.30 -8.45
CA LEU A 17 -10.58 -15.97 -7.86
C LEU A 17 -12.04 -15.61 -7.55
N ILE A 18 -12.24 -15.06 -6.36
CA ILE A 18 -13.51 -14.47 -5.92
C ILE A 18 -13.36 -12.95 -5.95
N ASP A 19 -14.24 -12.30 -6.68
CA ASP A 19 -14.34 -10.85 -6.74
C ASP A 19 -15.25 -10.33 -5.62
N ALA A 20 -14.64 -9.80 -4.57
CA ALA A 20 -15.32 -9.29 -3.39
C ALA A 20 -15.74 -7.80 -3.49
N ARG A 21 -15.81 -7.20 -4.70
CA ARG A 21 -16.16 -5.77 -4.86
C ARG A 21 -17.48 -5.35 -4.22
N ASN A 22 -18.41 -6.27 -4.13
CA ASN A 22 -19.73 -6.03 -3.53
C ASN A 22 -19.78 -6.31 -2.02
N ILE A 23 -18.68 -6.78 -1.41
CA ILE A 23 -18.60 -7.06 0.02
C ILE A 23 -17.88 -5.89 0.69
N THR A 24 -18.63 -4.84 1.00
CA THR A 24 -18.12 -3.62 1.64
C THR A 24 -19.10 -3.10 2.68
N PRO A 25 -18.66 -2.38 3.71
CA PRO A 25 -19.54 -1.71 4.66
C PRO A 25 -20.61 -0.83 3.98
N ASP A 26 -20.23 -0.11 2.91
CA ASP A 26 -21.16 0.72 2.13
C ASP A 26 -22.29 -0.11 1.48
N ARG A 27 -22.00 -1.35 1.09
CA ARG A 27 -22.99 -2.25 0.47
C ARG A 27 -23.85 -2.99 1.50
N PHE A 28 -23.33 -3.12 2.71
CA PHE A 28 -24.04 -3.77 3.82
C PHE A 28 -24.98 -2.79 4.52
N ALA A 29 -24.60 -1.52 4.64
CA ALA A 29 -25.33 -0.51 5.38
C ALA A 29 -26.82 -0.45 5.02
N GLY A 30 -27.67 -0.48 6.05
CA GLY A 30 -29.13 -0.38 5.97
C GLY A 30 -29.85 -1.65 5.51
N ARG A 31 -29.12 -2.71 5.10
CA ARG A 31 -29.70 -3.95 4.58
C ARG A 31 -30.01 -4.97 5.67
N GLU A 32 -30.99 -5.79 5.41
CA GLU A 32 -31.30 -6.97 6.21
C GLU A 32 -30.35 -8.13 5.88
N LEU A 33 -30.12 -9.02 6.84
CA LEU A 33 -29.24 -10.18 6.67
C LEU A 33 -29.69 -11.06 5.50
N SER A 34 -31.01 -11.19 5.27
CA SER A 34 -31.60 -11.89 4.14
C SER A 34 -31.19 -11.30 2.79
N GLU A 35 -31.10 -9.98 2.70
CA GLU A 35 -30.67 -9.26 1.50
C GLU A 35 -29.14 -9.40 1.28
N LEU A 36 -28.36 -9.37 2.39
CA LEU A 36 -26.90 -9.57 2.34
C LEU A 36 -26.55 -10.95 1.77
N ARG A 37 -27.27 -11.99 2.17
CA ARG A 37 -27.12 -13.36 1.66
C ARG A 37 -27.28 -13.46 0.14
N ASN A 38 -28.09 -12.57 -0.45
CA ASN A 38 -28.37 -12.52 -1.89
C ASN A 38 -27.45 -11.59 -2.69
N ILE A 39 -26.46 -10.93 -2.05
CA ILE A 39 -25.47 -10.12 -2.78
C ILE A 39 -24.77 -10.98 -3.81
N VAL A 40 -24.72 -10.49 -5.06
CA VAL A 40 -24.03 -11.16 -6.16
C VAL A 40 -22.55 -10.83 -6.10
N VAL A 41 -21.74 -11.88 -6.13
CA VAL A 41 -20.28 -11.86 -6.26
C VAL A 41 -19.88 -12.66 -7.51
N LEU A 42 -18.61 -12.55 -7.93
CA LEU A 42 -18.11 -13.34 -9.06
C LEU A 42 -17.09 -14.36 -8.56
N GLU A 43 -17.31 -15.62 -8.91
CA GLU A 43 -16.39 -16.72 -8.68
C GLU A 43 -15.88 -17.24 -10.04
N GLY A 44 -14.59 -17.05 -10.34
CA GLY A 44 -14.03 -17.40 -11.65
C GLY A 44 -14.76 -16.74 -12.85
N GLY A 45 -15.38 -15.55 -12.62
CA GLY A 45 -16.21 -14.86 -13.63
C GLY A 45 -17.68 -15.25 -13.63
N ARG A 46 -18.08 -16.35 -12.96
CA ARG A 46 -19.47 -16.76 -12.81
C ARG A 46 -20.15 -15.95 -11.69
N LYS A 47 -21.37 -15.50 -11.94
CA LYS A 47 -22.21 -14.87 -10.90
C LYS A 47 -22.68 -15.95 -9.91
N THR A 48 -22.48 -15.69 -8.62
CA THR A 48 -22.96 -16.54 -7.54
C THR A 48 -23.46 -15.65 -6.39
N ARG A 49 -24.24 -16.20 -5.46
CA ARG A 49 -24.70 -15.47 -4.28
C ARG A 49 -23.65 -15.54 -3.17
N LEU A 50 -23.62 -14.49 -2.33
CA LEU A 50 -22.72 -14.47 -1.19
C LEU A 50 -22.92 -15.67 -0.27
N SER A 51 -24.17 -16.08 -0.04
CA SER A 51 -24.53 -17.26 0.77
C SER A 51 -24.13 -18.60 0.18
N GLU A 52 -23.79 -18.67 -1.10
CA GLU A 52 -23.26 -19.88 -1.71
C GLU A 52 -21.77 -20.10 -1.38
N LEU A 53 -21.04 -18.99 -1.15
CA LEU A 53 -19.61 -19.02 -0.84
C LEU A 53 -19.32 -18.90 0.66
N PHE A 54 -20.18 -18.18 1.41
CA PHE A 54 -19.94 -17.87 2.81
C PHE A 54 -21.16 -18.18 3.69
N ASP A 55 -20.90 -18.74 4.86
CA ASP A 55 -21.83 -18.64 5.98
C ASP A 55 -21.68 -17.25 6.59
N ILE A 56 -22.80 -16.56 6.81
CA ILE A 56 -22.83 -15.16 7.22
C ILE A 56 -23.52 -15.08 8.57
N ASP A 57 -22.77 -14.66 9.59
CA ASP A 57 -23.24 -14.37 10.93
C ASP A 57 -23.23 -12.86 11.19
N GLY A 58 -24.25 -12.36 11.84
CA GLY A 58 -24.36 -10.94 12.16
C GLY A 58 -25.75 -10.56 12.61
N PRO A 59 -25.99 -9.27 12.90
CA PRO A 59 -27.31 -8.79 13.28
C PRO A 59 -28.30 -8.91 12.08
N GLU A 60 -29.58 -9.06 12.42
CA GLU A 60 -30.66 -9.16 11.41
C GLU A 60 -30.70 -7.99 10.42
N LYS A 61 -30.28 -6.81 10.88
CA LYS A 61 -30.21 -5.60 10.05
C LYS A 61 -28.93 -4.82 10.31
N ALA A 62 -28.26 -4.44 9.24
CA ALA A 62 -27.08 -3.57 9.32
C ALA A 62 -27.47 -2.11 9.64
N PRO A 63 -26.62 -1.39 10.43
CA PRO A 63 -26.79 0.05 10.61
C PRO A 63 -26.80 0.80 9.28
N SER A 64 -27.54 1.91 9.23
CA SER A 64 -27.61 2.74 8.02
C SER A 64 -26.31 3.50 7.73
N ASP A 65 -25.48 3.79 8.76
CA ASP A 65 -24.16 4.38 8.56
C ASP A 65 -23.12 3.29 8.32
N PRO A 66 -22.47 3.26 7.14
CA PRO A 66 -21.37 2.32 6.88
C PRO A 66 -20.23 2.39 7.90
N GLY A 67 -20.04 3.54 8.56
CA GLY A 67 -19.04 3.73 9.61
C GLY A 67 -19.22 2.83 10.83
N GLN A 68 -20.44 2.35 11.04
CA GLN A 68 -20.80 1.42 12.13
C GLN A 68 -20.79 -0.06 11.70
N VAL A 69 -20.38 -0.35 10.47
CA VAL A 69 -20.33 -1.72 9.93
C VAL A 69 -18.89 -2.22 9.92
N THR A 70 -18.68 -3.38 10.54
CA THR A 70 -17.45 -4.15 10.46
C THR A 70 -17.72 -5.47 9.76
N ILE A 71 -16.93 -5.81 8.75
CA ILE A 71 -16.99 -7.09 8.05
C ILE A 71 -15.71 -7.86 8.38
N VAL A 72 -15.86 -9.09 8.85
CA VAL A 72 -14.76 -9.99 9.18
C VAL A 72 -14.80 -11.19 8.24
N PHE A 73 -13.78 -11.35 7.42
CA PHE A 73 -13.53 -12.61 6.73
C PHE A 73 -12.80 -13.53 7.71
N GLU A 74 -13.49 -14.48 8.30
CA GLU A 74 -12.97 -15.38 9.33
C GLU A 74 -11.93 -16.38 8.78
N THR A 75 -11.94 -16.59 7.48
CA THR A 75 -10.94 -17.36 6.77
C THR A 75 -10.47 -16.58 5.56
N GLY A 76 -9.24 -16.08 5.61
CA GLY A 76 -8.60 -15.42 4.48
C GLY A 76 -8.24 -16.41 3.36
N SER A 77 -8.10 -15.88 2.15
CA SER A 77 -7.62 -16.64 1.00
C SER A 77 -6.96 -15.70 -0.01
N ASP A 78 -5.84 -16.13 -0.57
CA ASP A 78 -5.17 -15.45 -1.68
C ASP A 78 -6.03 -15.37 -2.97
N LYS A 79 -7.19 -16.00 -2.96
CA LYS A 79 -8.19 -15.92 -4.03
C LYS A 79 -9.24 -14.84 -3.82
N LEU A 80 -9.34 -14.24 -2.61
CA LEU A 80 -10.27 -13.15 -2.32
C LEU A 80 -9.70 -11.82 -2.81
N CYS A 81 -10.17 -11.35 -3.97
CA CYS A 81 -9.69 -10.14 -4.63
C CYS A 81 -10.66 -8.96 -4.45
N PHE A 82 -10.15 -7.73 -4.63
CA PHE A 82 -10.93 -6.48 -4.54
C PHE A 82 -11.60 -6.22 -3.19
N ILE A 83 -11.12 -6.78 -2.11
CA ILE A 83 -11.64 -6.51 -0.76
C ILE A 83 -11.59 -5.01 -0.49
N GLY A 84 -12.70 -4.41 -0.03
CA GLY A 84 -12.79 -2.97 0.27
C GLY A 84 -12.80 -2.05 -0.97
N TYR A 85 -13.17 -2.56 -2.13
CA TYR A 85 -13.29 -1.78 -3.36
C TYR A 85 -14.19 -0.55 -3.18
N ARG A 86 -13.65 0.66 -3.43
CA ARG A 86 -14.37 1.95 -3.29
C ARG A 86 -15.02 2.20 -1.92
N MET A 87 -14.67 1.41 -0.90
CA MET A 87 -15.15 1.59 0.46
C MET A 87 -14.93 3.04 0.93
N SER A 88 -15.95 3.64 1.56
CA SER A 88 -15.90 5.03 2.02
C SER A 88 -15.74 5.15 3.54
N LYS A 89 -16.27 4.20 4.31
CA LYS A 89 -16.28 4.16 5.76
C LYS A 89 -16.34 2.71 6.26
N GLY A 90 -16.27 2.54 7.58
CA GLY A 90 -16.38 1.24 8.24
C GLY A 90 -15.06 0.49 8.28
N ARG A 91 -15.12 -0.79 8.60
CA ARG A 91 -13.94 -1.62 8.83
C ARG A 91 -14.09 -2.98 8.14
N ILE A 92 -12.98 -3.46 7.57
CA ILE A 92 -12.87 -4.85 7.09
C ILE A 92 -11.66 -5.48 7.77
N VAL A 93 -11.83 -6.70 8.28
CA VAL A 93 -10.75 -7.52 8.83
C VAL A 93 -10.71 -8.83 8.03
N VAL A 94 -9.53 -9.22 7.61
CA VAL A 94 -9.29 -10.51 6.93
C VAL A 94 -8.38 -11.34 7.83
N LYS A 95 -8.90 -12.40 8.41
CA LYS A 95 -8.12 -13.35 9.22
C LYS A 95 -7.40 -14.33 8.29
N GLY A 96 -6.14 -14.01 8.00
CA GLY A 96 -5.29 -14.74 7.05
C GLY A 96 -4.99 -13.93 5.79
N ASP A 97 -4.73 -14.63 4.68
CA ASP A 97 -4.27 -14.01 3.43
C ASP A 97 -5.39 -13.36 2.62
N ALA A 98 -5.02 -12.41 1.77
CA ALA A 98 -5.89 -11.77 0.80
C ALA A 98 -5.30 -11.84 -0.62
N GLY A 99 -6.16 -11.74 -1.62
CA GLY A 99 -5.80 -11.73 -3.03
C GLY A 99 -5.33 -10.35 -3.52
N HIS A 100 -5.49 -10.12 -4.80
CA HIS A 100 -5.09 -8.88 -5.47
C HIS A 100 -6.07 -7.74 -5.19
N LEU A 101 -5.58 -6.49 -5.32
CA LEU A 101 -6.40 -5.27 -5.36
C LEU A 101 -7.19 -4.99 -4.06
N VAL A 102 -6.65 -5.38 -2.90
CA VAL A 102 -7.18 -4.98 -1.59
C VAL A 102 -7.17 -3.45 -1.49
N GLY A 103 -8.30 -2.84 -1.12
CA GLY A 103 -8.46 -1.38 -1.01
C GLY A 103 -8.40 -0.63 -2.35
N TYR A 104 -8.61 -1.31 -3.49
CA TYR A 104 -8.60 -0.64 -4.79
C TYR A 104 -9.63 0.48 -4.86
N ARG A 105 -9.15 1.72 -5.14
CA ARG A 105 -9.97 2.94 -5.14
C ARG A 105 -10.69 3.24 -3.83
N MET A 106 -10.24 2.71 -2.71
CA MET A 106 -10.75 3.01 -1.38
C MET A 106 -10.76 4.54 -1.14
N ARG A 107 -11.78 5.03 -0.48
CA ARG A 107 -12.03 6.46 -0.23
C ARG A 107 -11.99 6.83 1.25
N GLY A 108 -11.97 5.85 2.14
CA GLY A 108 -11.97 6.01 3.60
C GLY A 108 -12.21 4.68 4.30
N GLY A 109 -12.29 4.71 5.63
CA GLY A 109 -12.43 3.52 6.46
C GLY A 109 -11.10 2.80 6.71
N SER A 110 -11.15 1.55 7.17
CA SER A 110 -9.95 0.77 7.51
C SER A 110 -10.04 -0.67 7.03
N ILE A 111 -8.93 -1.20 6.55
CA ILE A 111 -8.77 -2.62 6.18
C ILE A 111 -7.58 -3.17 6.94
N VAL A 112 -7.75 -4.31 7.60
CA VAL A 112 -6.69 -5.07 8.26
C VAL A 112 -6.62 -6.45 7.60
N VAL A 113 -5.44 -6.85 7.17
CA VAL A 113 -5.15 -8.19 6.67
C VAL A 113 -4.14 -8.81 7.63
N GLU A 114 -4.54 -9.84 8.37
CA GLU A 114 -3.69 -10.50 9.37
C GLU A 114 -2.60 -11.39 8.75
N GLY A 115 -2.80 -11.83 7.52
CA GLY A 115 -1.82 -12.54 6.71
C GLY A 115 -1.14 -11.63 5.68
N SER A 116 -0.81 -12.23 4.54
CA SER A 116 -0.21 -11.57 3.38
C SER A 116 -1.27 -11.16 2.36
N ALA A 117 -0.94 -10.21 1.47
CA ALA A 117 -1.79 -9.86 0.35
C ALA A 117 -0.98 -9.89 -0.96
N ARG A 118 -1.69 -10.08 -2.09
CA ARG A 118 -1.06 -10.10 -3.40
C ARG A 118 -0.84 -8.69 -3.96
N ASP A 119 -0.77 -8.56 -5.26
CA ASP A 119 -0.40 -7.31 -5.93
C ASP A 119 -1.49 -6.23 -5.83
N TYR A 120 -1.04 -4.97 -6.00
CA TYR A 120 -1.88 -3.78 -6.10
C TYR A 120 -2.66 -3.42 -4.84
N VAL A 121 -2.17 -3.76 -3.65
CA VAL A 121 -2.76 -3.30 -2.38
C VAL A 121 -2.82 -1.78 -2.35
N GLY A 122 -3.99 -1.20 -2.09
CA GLY A 122 -4.24 0.24 -2.04
C GLY A 122 -4.06 0.97 -3.37
N ALA A 123 -4.02 0.26 -4.50
CA ALA A 123 -3.92 0.92 -5.81
C ALA A 123 -5.04 1.94 -5.99
N LYS A 124 -4.67 3.17 -6.38
CA LYS A 124 -5.61 4.30 -6.56
C LYS A 124 -6.43 4.67 -5.32
N MET A 125 -6.00 4.28 -4.14
CA MET A 125 -6.59 4.68 -2.88
C MET A 125 -6.57 6.21 -2.75
N ARG A 126 -7.64 6.78 -2.21
CA ARG A 126 -7.80 8.24 -2.01
C ARG A 126 -7.67 8.64 -0.56
N ASP A 127 -8.14 7.78 0.35
CA ASP A 127 -8.09 8.00 1.79
C ASP A 127 -8.36 6.70 2.56
N GLY A 128 -8.18 6.73 3.88
CA GLY A 128 -8.35 5.61 4.80
C GLY A 128 -7.03 4.93 5.15
N THR A 129 -7.11 3.76 5.77
CA THR A 129 -5.94 3.00 6.23
C THR A 129 -6.02 1.55 5.79
N ILE A 130 -4.89 1.01 5.33
CA ILE A 130 -4.72 -0.42 5.06
C ILE A 130 -3.52 -0.90 5.86
N GLU A 131 -3.69 -1.93 6.67
CA GLU A 131 -2.63 -2.59 7.42
C GLU A 131 -2.54 -4.06 7.02
N VAL A 132 -1.35 -4.51 6.64
CA VAL A 132 -1.06 -5.90 6.27
C VAL A 132 0.04 -6.42 7.19
N TYR A 133 -0.25 -7.43 7.98
CA TYR A 133 0.71 -7.99 8.94
C TYR A 133 1.74 -8.92 8.28
N GLY A 134 1.40 -9.53 7.15
CA GLY A 134 2.32 -10.28 6.33
C GLY A 134 3.01 -9.42 5.27
N SER A 135 3.42 -10.07 4.19
CA SER A 135 4.05 -9.45 3.03
C SER A 135 3.03 -9.11 1.94
N VAL A 136 3.42 -8.23 1.02
CA VAL A 136 2.58 -7.85 -0.12
C VAL A 136 3.30 -8.06 -1.44
N GLY A 137 2.53 -8.24 -2.51
CA GLY A 137 3.07 -8.36 -3.86
C GLY A 137 3.54 -7.02 -4.44
N HIS A 138 3.50 -6.92 -5.74
CA HIS A 138 3.98 -5.77 -6.50
C HIS A 138 2.98 -4.60 -6.48
N ARG A 139 3.51 -3.36 -6.70
CA ARG A 139 2.73 -2.13 -6.95
C ARG A 139 1.79 -1.73 -5.81
N VAL A 140 2.22 -1.87 -4.59
CA VAL A 140 1.50 -1.32 -3.42
C VAL A 140 1.30 0.18 -3.60
N GLY A 141 0.06 0.68 -3.48
CA GLY A 141 -0.30 2.08 -3.75
C GLY A 141 -0.12 2.52 -5.21
N GLY A 142 0.26 1.61 -6.09
CA GLY A 142 0.66 1.93 -7.46
C GLY A 142 -0.48 2.21 -8.44
N LYS A 143 -0.10 2.71 -9.61
CA LYS A 143 -0.98 2.80 -10.79
C LYS A 143 -1.12 1.44 -11.47
N LEU A 144 -2.17 1.28 -12.28
CA LEU A 144 -2.31 0.09 -13.11
C LEU A 144 -1.42 0.18 -14.37
N PRO A 145 -1.11 -0.95 -15.03
CA PRO A 145 -0.36 -0.96 -16.27
C PRO A 145 -0.96 -0.04 -17.34
N GLY A 146 -0.12 0.64 -18.10
CA GLY A 146 -0.54 1.53 -19.18
C GLY A 146 -1.09 2.90 -18.75
N GLU A 147 -1.26 3.16 -17.44
CA GLU A 147 -1.72 4.46 -16.97
C GLU A 147 -0.58 5.48 -16.85
N LYS A 148 -0.90 6.77 -17.05
CA LYS A 148 0.04 7.89 -16.91
C LYS A 148 0.53 8.03 -15.44
N PRO A 149 1.69 8.66 -15.18
CA PRO A 149 2.10 9.08 -13.84
C PRO A 149 0.99 9.84 -13.09
N GLY A 150 0.98 9.79 -11.74
CA GLY A 150 -0.08 10.40 -10.93
C GLY A 150 -1.42 9.65 -10.94
N LYS A 151 -1.48 8.43 -11.46
CA LYS A 151 -2.68 7.57 -11.42
C LYS A 151 -2.62 6.49 -10.34
N GLY A 152 -1.58 6.49 -9.49
CA GLY A 152 -1.48 5.66 -8.31
C GLY A 152 -2.31 6.17 -7.13
N MET A 153 -1.84 5.92 -5.92
CA MET A 153 -2.44 6.36 -4.66
C MET A 153 -2.51 7.88 -4.58
N LYS A 154 -3.63 8.42 -4.10
CA LYS A 154 -3.91 9.85 -4.01
C LYS A 154 -4.06 10.34 -2.56
N GLY A 155 -3.97 9.48 -1.59
CA GLY A 155 -4.09 9.78 -0.16
C GLY A 155 -4.25 8.53 0.68
N GLY A 156 -4.32 8.71 2.00
CA GLY A 156 -4.42 7.64 2.99
C GLY A 156 -3.06 7.05 3.39
N THR A 157 -3.10 5.94 4.13
CA THR A 157 -1.91 5.28 4.67
C THR A 157 -1.99 3.77 4.42
N ILE A 158 -0.88 3.20 3.95
CA ILE A 158 -0.70 1.75 3.82
C ILE A 158 0.50 1.36 4.68
N ALA A 159 0.30 0.44 5.62
CA ALA A 159 1.35 -0.13 6.46
C ALA A 159 1.50 -1.63 6.16
N VAL A 160 2.70 -2.06 5.85
CA VAL A 160 3.07 -3.45 5.58
C VAL A 160 4.12 -3.86 6.60
N ARG A 161 3.83 -4.87 7.43
CA ARG A 161 4.76 -5.36 8.46
C ARG A 161 5.84 -6.26 7.87
N GLY A 162 5.54 -6.99 6.82
CA GLY A 162 6.49 -7.81 6.07
C GLY A 162 7.16 -7.05 4.94
N ASN A 163 7.50 -7.79 3.88
CA ASN A 163 8.15 -7.28 2.68
C ASN A 163 7.14 -6.83 1.62
N ALA A 164 7.60 -6.02 0.67
CA ALA A 164 6.84 -5.67 -0.52
C ALA A 164 7.60 -6.08 -1.80
N GLY A 165 6.85 -6.40 -2.84
CA GLY A 165 7.41 -6.61 -4.17
C GLY A 165 7.92 -5.30 -4.80
N SER A 166 8.22 -5.34 -6.09
CA SER A 166 8.70 -4.18 -6.85
C SER A 166 7.62 -3.13 -7.07
N GLU A 167 8.04 -1.91 -7.38
CA GLU A 167 7.18 -0.79 -7.78
C GLU A 167 6.20 -0.32 -6.69
N ALA A 168 6.56 -0.46 -5.41
CA ALA A 168 5.79 0.14 -4.32
C ALA A 168 5.74 1.67 -4.49
N GLY A 169 4.55 2.27 -4.47
CA GLY A 169 4.33 3.70 -4.70
C GLY A 169 4.39 4.15 -6.17
N PHE A 170 4.39 3.22 -7.13
CA PHE A 170 4.53 3.54 -8.55
C PHE A 170 3.46 4.52 -9.05
N GLY A 171 3.90 5.71 -9.51
CA GLY A 171 3.01 6.77 -9.98
C GLY A 171 2.10 7.35 -8.90
N MET A 172 2.50 7.28 -7.64
CA MET A 172 1.79 7.84 -6.49
C MET A 172 1.75 9.36 -6.55
N GLU A 173 0.62 9.96 -6.15
CA GLU A 173 0.42 11.41 -6.11
C GLU A 173 0.49 11.96 -4.67
N ARG A 174 -0.12 11.25 -3.72
CA ARG A 174 -0.16 11.61 -2.29
C ARG A 174 -0.33 10.38 -1.41
N GLY A 175 -0.21 10.58 -0.10
CA GLY A 175 -0.39 9.53 0.91
C GLY A 175 0.94 9.01 1.44
N VAL A 176 0.88 7.95 2.22
CA VAL A 176 2.07 7.34 2.84
C VAL A 176 2.01 5.83 2.72
N ILE A 177 3.13 5.24 2.30
CA ILE A 177 3.35 3.79 2.32
C ILE A 177 4.52 3.52 3.25
N ILE A 178 4.34 2.59 4.18
CA ILE A 178 5.33 2.16 5.15
C ILE A 178 5.54 0.67 4.98
N ILE A 179 6.77 0.27 4.76
CA ILE A 179 7.18 -1.13 4.62
C ILE A 179 8.21 -1.38 5.72
N GLU A 180 7.85 -2.20 6.72
CA GLU A 180 8.75 -2.52 7.83
C GLU A 180 9.91 -3.43 7.38
N GLY A 181 9.67 -4.32 6.44
CA GLY A 181 10.68 -5.17 5.80
C GLY A 181 11.35 -4.51 4.62
N SER A 182 11.75 -5.34 3.67
CA SER A 182 12.42 -4.94 2.42
C SER A 182 11.45 -4.78 1.26
N ALA A 183 11.87 -4.07 0.21
CA ALA A 183 11.10 -3.90 -1.01
C ALA A 183 11.92 -4.26 -2.25
N GLY A 184 11.23 -4.62 -3.34
CA GLY A 184 11.84 -4.91 -4.62
C GLY A 184 12.36 -3.66 -5.36
N ASN A 185 12.49 -3.75 -6.66
CA ASN A 185 13.00 -2.69 -7.53
C ASN A 185 11.98 -1.56 -7.73
N LEU A 186 12.46 -0.37 -8.14
CA LEU A 186 11.65 0.74 -8.61
C LEU A 186 10.65 1.28 -7.56
N VAL A 187 11.03 1.25 -6.31
CA VAL A 187 10.23 1.86 -5.23
C VAL A 187 10.08 3.35 -5.48
N GLY A 188 8.85 3.87 -5.48
CA GLY A 188 8.56 5.28 -5.74
C GLY A 188 8.78 5.73 -7.19
N ALA A 189 8.91 4.82 -8.15
CA ALA A 189 9.06 5.21 -9.55
C ALA A 189 7.83 6.00 -10.05
N ASP A 190 8.05 6.96 -10.94
CA ASP A 190 7.03 7.87 -11.50
C ASP A 190 6.21 8.63 -10.44
N MET A 191 6.67 8.76 -9.19
CA MET A 191 5.95 9.51 -8.15
C MET A 191 5.85 10.99 -8.50
N LEU A 192 4.67 11.58 -8.27
CA LEU A 192 4.44 13.03 -8.29
C LEU A 192 4.47 13.63 -6.88
N GLY A 193 4.29 12.81 -5.83
CA GLY A 193 4.24 13.27 -4.45
C GLY A 193 3.94 12.11 -3.48
N GLY A 194 3.77 12.45 -2.21
CA GLY A 194 3.60 11.47 -1.14
C GLY A 194 4.92 10.96 -0.57
N SER A 195 4.86 9.89 0.23
CA SER A 195 6.05 9.31 0.86
C SER A 195 6.01 7.79 0.85
N VAL A 196 7.11 7.16 0.48
CA VAL A 196 7.33 5.72 0.65
C VAL A 196 8.52 5.52 1.57
N VAL A 197 8.31 4.80 2.66
CA VAL A 197 9.35 4.47 3.65
C VAL A 197 9.55 2.96 3.63
N VAL A 198 10.75 2.52 3.30
CA VAL A 198 11.21 1.14 3.40
C VAL A 198 12.22 1.08 4.53
N LYS A 199 11.93 0.35 5.61
CA LYS A 199 12.88 0.25 6.74
C LYS A 199 14.01 -0.72 6.47
N GLY A 200 13.76 -1.77 5.69
CA GLY A 200 14.76 -2.73 5.21
C GLY A 200 15.42 -2.31 3.91
N ASP A 201 15.86 -3.30 3.16
CA ASP A 201 16.58 -3.14 1.90
C ASP A 201 15.63 -2.79 0.74
N CYS A 202 16.19 -2.16 -0.28
CA CYS A 202 15.50 -1.85 -1.53
C CYS A 202 16.31 -2.36 -2.72
N GLY A 203 15.63 -2.82 -3.75
CA GLY A 203 16.26 -3.24 -4.98
C GLY A 203 16.83 -2.07 -5.79
N LEU A 204 16.82 -2.22 -7.11
CA LEU A 204 17.40 -1.26 -8.06
C LEU A 204 16.52 -0.03 -8.23
N TYR A 205 17.16 1.13 -8.36
CA TYR A 205 16.60 2.38 -8.89
C TYR A 205 15.38 2.92 -8.14
N PRO A 206 15.43 3.07 -6.80
CA PRO A 206 14.37 3.77 -6.09
C PRO A 206 14.22 5.21 -6.59
N GLY A 207 13.00 5.66 -6.76
CA GLY A 207 12.65 7.00 -7.23
C GLY A 207 12.76 7.21 -8.75
N ALA A 208 13.07 6.20 -9.55
CA ALA A 208 13.22 6.35 -11.01
C ALA A 208 12.03 7.08 -11.65
N GLY A 209 12.28 8.14 -12.40
CA GLY A 209 11.25 8.94 -13.06
C GLY A 209 10.39 9.79 -12.11
N MET A 210 10.72 9.89 -10.83
CA MET A 210 9.94 10.71 -9.88
C MET A 210 10.11 12.20 -10.18
N SER A 211 8.99 12.93 -10.22
CA SER A 211 8.99 14.39 -10.34
C SER A 211 8.80 15.10 -9.00
N GLY A 212 8.43 14.37 -7.95
CA GLY A 212 8.25 14.88 -6.59
C GLY A 212 7.99 13.74 -5.60
N GLY A 213 7.76 14.11 -4.36
CA GLY A 213 7.56 13.15 -3.27
C GLY A 213 8.85 12.75 -2.58
N ARG A 214 8.75 11.73 -1.74
CA ARG A 214 9.86 11.27 -0.89
C ARG A 214 9.93 9.75 -0.87
N VAL A 215 11.12 9.23 -1.11
CA VAL A 215 11.46 7.82 -0.90
C VAL A 215 12.53 7.73 0.18
N VAL A 216 12.34 6.88 1.17
CA VAL A 216 13.29 6.65 2.27
C VAL A 216 13.65 5.17 2.28
N VAL A 217 14.93 4.86 2.19
CA VAL A 217 15.45 3.50 2.28
C VAL A 217 16.34 3.38 3.51
N GLY A 218 15.88 2.63 4.49
CA GLY A 218 16.55 2.41 5.76
C GLY A 218 17.63 1.32 5.73
N GLY A 219 17.66 0.47 4.73
CA GLY A 219 18.66 -0.57 4.51
C GLY A 219 19.52 -0.32 3.30
N ARG A 220 19.98 -1.39 2.65
CA ARG A 220 20.79 -1.35 1.44
C ARG A 220 19.96 -1.01 0.21
N VAL A 221 20.58 -0.34 -0.76
CA VAL A 221 20.03 -0.15 -2.10
C VAL A 221 20.86 -0.91 -3.13
N GLY A 222 20.21 -1.49 -4.12
CA GLY A 222 20.90 -2.20 -5.19
C GLY A 222 21.70 -1.27 -6.11
N ALA A 223 21.10 -0.15 -6.50
CA ALA A 223 21.76 0.92 -7.26
C ALA A 223 20.87 2.18 -7.25
N ILE A 224 21.51 3.35 -7.44
CA ILE A 224 20.86 4.64 -7.63
C ILE A 224 21.06 5.07 -9.07
N LEU A 225 20.05 5.68 -9.71
CA LEU A 225 20.21 6.22 -11.05
C LEU A 225 21.21 7.39 -11.07
N PRO A 226 22.05 7.52 -12.11
CA PRO A 226 22.97 8.64 -12.24
C PRO A 226 22.27 10.00 -12.45
N SER A 227 20.97 10.01 -12.67
CA SER A 227 20.11 11.19 -12.77
C SER A 227 19.67 11.76 -11.41
N PHE A 228 20.18 11.21 -10.31
CA PHE A 228 20.06 11.77 -8.96
C PHE A 228 21.36 12.38 -8.55
N TYR A 229 21.36 13.64 -8.09
CA TYR A 229 22.54 14.26 -7.51
C TYR A 229 22.48 14.25 -5.99
N ALA A 230 23.62 14.01 -5.36
CA ALA A 230 23.76 14.06 -3.92
C ALA A 230 23.68 15.52 -3.46
N ASP A 231 22.87 15.79 -2.45
CA ASP A 231 22.61 17.14 -1.94
C ASP A 231 23.26 17.35 -0.56
N SER A 232 22.97 16.50 0.40
CA SER A 232 23.43 16.67 1.77
C SER A 232 23.37 15.39 2.58
N MET A 233 24.03 15.43 3.75
CA MET A 233 23.90 14.41 4.79
C MET A 233 22.94 14.87 5.87
N VAL A 234 21.98 14.02 6.26
CA VAL A 234 21.07 14.30 7.37
C VAL A 234 21.23 13.25 8.48
N PRO A 235 21.28 13.65 9.76
CA PRO A 235 21.58 12.74 10.88
C PRO A 235 20.41 11.78 11.19
N SER A 236 19.20 12.16 10.85
CA SER A 236 17.99 11.33 11.04
C SER A 236 16.87 11.82 10.15
N ILE A 237 15.85 11.00 9.96
CA ILE A 237 14.66 11.38 9.20
C ILE A 237 13.39 11.04 9.97
N SER A 238 12.39 11.93 9.86
CA SER A 238 11.04 11.66 10.38
C SER A 238 10.00 11.86 9.30
N VAL A 239 9.15 10.86 9.10
CA VAL A 239 8.05 10.87 8.14
C VAL A 239 6.77 10.44 8.85
N ARG A 240 5.83 11.37 9.04
CA ARG A 240 4.54 11.09 9.67
C ARG A 240 4.64 10.32 10.99
N GLY A 241 5.59 10.69 11.85
CA GLY A 241 5.81 10.07 13.16
C GLY A 241 6.70 8.82 13.16
N ILE A 242 7.10 8.34 11.99
CA ILE A 242 8.11 7.29 11.88
C ILE A 242 9.47 7.95 11.91
N LYS A 243 10.26 7.65 12.91
CA LYS A 243 11.61 8.16 13.08
C LYS A 243 12.62 7.06 12.73
N LEU A 244 13.61 7.42 11.93
CA LEU A 244 14.78 6.60 11.65
C LEU A 244 16.01 7.38 12.15
N ASP A 245 16.59 6.92 13.27
CA ASP A 245 17.72 7.57 13.97
C ASP A 245 19.04 7.01 13.48
N LYS A 246 19.40 7.35 12.25
CA LYS A 246 20.68 7.04 11.63
C LYS A 246 20.95 8.01 10.48
N PRO A 247 22.21 8.17 10.04
CA PRO A 247 22.53 9.12 8.97
C PRO A 247 22.00 8.63 7.61
N PHE A 248 21.49 9.58 6.85
CA PHE A 248 21.04 9.40 5.46
C PHE A 248 21.77 10.36 4.54
N MET A 249 22.10 9.90 3.35
CA MET A 249 22.42 10.77 2.23
C MET A 249 21.14 11.13 1.49
N LEU A 250 20.92 12.41 1.29
CA LEU A 250 19.83 12.97 0.49
C LEU A 250 20.29 13.09 -0.95
N PHE A 251 19.46 12.58 -1.84
CA PHE A 251 19.55 12.80 -3.27
C PHE A 251 18.32 13.53 -3.79
N ILE A 252 18.52 14.40 -4.76
CA ILE A 252 17.44 15.13 -5.45
C ILE A 252 17.40 14.68 -6.92
N GLY A 253 16.21 14.34 -7.42
CA GLY A 253 16.00 13.85 -8.80
C GLY A 253 14.52 13.46 -9.02
N ASP A 254 14.15 12.80 -10.10
CA ASP A 254 14.99 12.43 -11.24
C ASP A 254 15.13 13.63 -12.20
N VAL A 255 16.34 14.09 -12.47
CA VAL A 255 16.57 15.29 -13.30
C VAL A 255 16.24 15.06 -14.78
N VAL A 256 16.20 13.81 -15.25
CA VAL A 256 15.80 13.47 -16.64
C VAL A 256 14.35 13.88 -16.90
N VAL A 257 13.50 13.85 -15.89
CA VAL A 257 12.11 14.32 -16.00
C VAL A 257 11.90 15.72 -15.40
N GLY A 258 12.98 16.45 -15.09
CA GLY A 258 12.92 17.74 -14.42
C GLY A 258 12.41 17.63 -12.97
N GLY A 259 12.58 16.47 -12.36
CA GLY A 259 12.04 16.14 -11.05
C GLY A 259 12.80 16.78 -9.89
N LYS A 260 12.08 17.00 -8.79
CA LYS A 260 12.60 17.48 -7.49
C LYS A 260 12.18 16.52 -6.38
N GLY A 261 12.15 15.23 -6.67
CA GLY A 261 11.88 14.21 -5.68
C GLY A 261 13.05 14.04 -4.71
N LEU A 262 12.75 13.59 -3.50
CA LEU A 262 13.74 13.42 -2.43
C LEU A 262 13.94 11.93 -2.18
N LEU A 263 15.14 11.43 -2.44
CA LEU A 263 15.54 10.07 -2.14
C LEU A 263 16.53 10.09 -0.97
N TYR A 264 16.16 9.49 0.13
CA TYR A 264 17.00 9.31 1.32
C TYR A 264 17.50 7.87 1.37
N VAL A 265 18.80 7.70 1.39
CA VAL A 265 19.46 6.38 1.45
C VAL A 265 20.32 6.32 2.72
N SER A 266 20.12 5.27 3.53
CA SER A 266 20.93 5.05 4.71
C SER A 266 22.43 5.03 4.36
N TYR A 267 23.22 5.90 5.00
CA TYR A 267 24.64 6.00 4.72
C TYR A 267 25.39 4.79 5.25
N ASP A 268 25.12 4.40 6.49
CA ASP A 268 25.85 3.33 7.15
C ASP A 268 25.73 1.97 6.47
N ASP A 269 24.54 1.70 5.91
CA ASP A 269 24.25 0.45 5.19
C ASP A 269 24.79 0.43 3.75
N ASN A 270 25.21 1.60 3.20
CA ASN A 270 25.62 1.78 1.81
C ASN A 270 26.97 2.51 1.67
N ARG A 271 27.88 2.39 2.64
CA ARG A 271 29.15 3.15 2.67
C ARG A 271 29.97 3.01 1.40
N GLU A 272 30.09 1.79 0.85
CA GLU A 272 30.85 1.56 -0.38
C GLU A 272 30.25 2.32 -1.57
N LEU A 273 28.94 2.31 -1.70
CA LEU A 273 28.22 3.01 -2.77
C LEU A 273 28.27 4.54 -2.59
N LEU A 274 28.24 5.02 -1.34
CA LEU A 274 27.99 6.43 -1.02
C LEU A 274 29.24 7.22 -0.64
N SER A 275 30.38 6.58 -0.40
CA SER A 275 31.63 7.24 0.02
C SER A 275 32.10 8.31 -0.97
N TYR A 276 32.01 8.03 -2.27
CA TYR A 276 32.37 9.00 -3.31
C TYR A 276 31.46 10.25 -3.31
N TYR A 277 30.16 10.06 -3.17
CA TYR A 277 29.22 11.20 -3.10
C TYR A 277 29.43 12.06 -1.85
N LYS A 278 29.86 11.44 -0.74
CA LYS A 278 30.17 12.18 0.49
C LYS A 278 31.34 13.14 0.29
N SER A 279 32.42 12.69 -0.38
CA SER A 279 33.57 13.55 -0.67
C SER A 279 33.19 14.73 -1.56
N LEU A 280 32.32 14.53 -2.56
CA LEU A 280 31.84 15.63 -3.42
C LEU A 280 31.08 16.69 -2.63
N ILE A 281 30.17 16.29 -1.72
CA ILE A 281 29.40 17.23 -0.88
C ILE A 281 30.33 18.03 0.05
N GLU A 282 31.37 17.37 0.59
CA GLU A 282 32.35 18.02 1.49
C GLU A 282 33.25 19.03 0.73
N GLU A 283 33.61 18.75 -0.53
CA GLU A 283 34.39 19.65 -1.38
C GLU A 283 33.57 20.87 -1.81
N GLU A 284 32.30 20.72 -2.23
CA GLU A 284 31.42 21.85 -2.59
C GLU A 284 31.09 22.75 -1.38
N GLY A 285 31.08 22.21 -0.16
CA GLY A 285 30.84 22.97 1.07
C GLY A 285 32.02 23.85 1.55
N VAL A 286 33.19 23.73 0.94
CA VAL A 286 34.41 24.52 1.28
C VAL A 286 34.55 25.75 0.39
N GLU A 287 33.76 25.94 -0.67
CA GLU A 287 33.81 27.08 -1.59
C GLU A 287 32.83 28.22 -1.24
N VAL A 288 32.34 28.34 -0.01
CA VAL A 288 31.48 29.44 0.43
C VAL A 288 32.13 30.29 1.54
#